data_03e5486c70841df727dec59af741a366
#
_entry.id   03e5486c70841df727dec59af741a366
#
_cell.length_a   1.000
_cell.length_b   1.000
_cell.length_c   1.000
_cell.angle_alpha   90.00
_cell.angle_beta   90.00
_cell.angle_gamma   90.00
#
_symmetry.space_group_name_H-M   'P 1'
#
loop_
_entity.id
_entity.type
_entity.pdbx_description
1 polymer ?
#
loop_
_entity_poly.entity_id
_entity_poly.type
_entity_poly.pdbx_seq_one_letter_code
_entity_poly.pdbx_strand_id
1 'polypeptide(L)'
;MLISFRTINKKISLFRLLFFSIATSFCSYAQEKNDENVDSLIDELFFNDQQFLDEMLEKNYIYNFIYTSLSYNSNTFFSGRDSGIDQFNIIPQISYYHSSGFNASISGIYYENFTPSWDFTSVSLGYFKTFGKSKNFMYNLGYTKYFYSDDFDYFTNSLDISLGIRNKKQTLGTTLAASYIFGTDESYQIVSNSFMNFTLSRTANFAMRFRPNISFVIANQTFGKYTIRIINGRRFFVYSGTEVFDLLNTQIGFPISFSRESWDLELGYYLNLPNPAADENNLSNTSFIGFSVGYLFDVSKKK
;
A
#
# COMPACT_ATOMS: atom_id res chain seq x y z
N MET A 1 -19.14 24.30 35.18
CA MET A 1 -18.33 23.62 34.16
C MET A 1 -19.28 23.03 33.12
N LEU A 2 -19.80 23.89 32.25
CA LEU A 2 -20.72 23.58 31.17
C LEU A 2 -20.24 24.29 29.91
N ILE A 3 -19.11 23.79 29.37
CA ILE A 3 -18.53 24.31 28.13
C ILE A 3 -18.48 23.14 27.15
N SER A 4 -19.17 23.37 26.03
CA SER A 4 -18.77 22.86 24.71
C SER A 4 -19.29 21.52 24.20
N PHE A 5 -20.54 21.14 24.44
CA PHE A 5 -21.21 20.21 23.53
C PHE A 5 -21.69 20.84 22.20
N ARG A 6 -21.83 22.18 22.18
CA ARG A 6 -22.30 22.92 20.98
C ARG A 6 -21.26 23.07 19.88
N THR A 7 -19.96 23.08 20.23
CA THR A 7 -18.86 23.26 19.26
C THR A 7 -18.52 21.96 18.51
N ILE A 8 -18.66 20.82 19.18
CA ILE A 8 -18.42 19.50 18.58
C ILE A 8 -19.51 19.19 17.54
N ASN A 9 -20.77 19.46 17.85
CA ASN A 9 -21.88 19.26 16.91
C ASN A 9 -21.79 20.13 15.65
N LYS A 10 -21.23 21.35 15.74
CA LYS A 10 -21.00 22.21 14.57
C LYS A 10 -19.90 21.68 13.65
N LYS A 11 -18.81 21.15 14.20
CA LYS A 11 -17.71 20.54 13.39
C LYS A 11 -18.17 19.26 12.70
N ILE A 12 -18.94 18.41 13.38
CA ILE A 12 -19.51 17.18 12.80
C ILE A 12 -20.54 17.50 11.71
N SER A 13 -21.32 18.57 11.88
CA SER A 13 -22.27 19.05 10.86
C SER A 13 -21.56 19.60 9.62
N LEU A 14 -20.45 20.34 9.82
CA LEU A 14 -19.66 20.89 8.71
C LEU A 14 -18.99 19.76 7.89
N PHE A 15 -18.47 18.75 8.57
CA PHE A 15 -17.85 17.58 7.93
C PHE A 15 -18.89 16.76 7.14
N ARG A 16 -20.11 16.59 7.69
CA ARG A 16 -21.22 15.94 6.96
C ARG A 16 -21.67 16.75 5.75
N LEU A 17 -21.70 18.08 5.84
CA LEU A 17 -22.04 18.98 4.73
C LEU A 17 -20.96 18.94 3.63
N LEU A 18 -19.66 18.92 4.01
CA LEU A 18 -18.56 18.82 3.05
C LEU A 18 -18.57 17.46 2.33
N PHE A 19 -18.79 16.37 3.08
CA PHE A 19 -18.89 15.03 2.51
C PHE A 19 -20.09 14.89 1.57
N PHE A 20 -21.24 15.49 1.94
CA PHE A 20 -22.44 15.49 1.11
C PHE A 20 -22.29 16.37 -0.13
N SER A 21 -21.57 17.51 -0.06
CA SER A 21 -21.32 18.38 -1.22
C SER A 21 -20.33 17.76 -2.21
N ILE A 22 -19.34 17.01 -1.74
CA ILE A 22 -18.42 16.24 -2.60
C ILE A 22 -19.20 15.12 -3.29
N ALA A 23 -20.05 14.38 -2.55
CA ALA A 23 -20.87 13.31 -3.11
C ALA A 23 -21.88 13.79 -4.17
N THR A 24 -22.45 15.00 -4.00
CA THR A 24 -23.40 15.57 -4.96
C THR A 24 -22.73 16.15 -6.20
N SER A 25 -21.47 16.62 -6.12
CA SER A 25 -20.72 17.11 -7.29
C SER A 25 -20.40 16.00 -8.30
N PHE A 26 -20.34 14.74 -7.84
CA PHE A 26 -20.13 13.57 -8.73
C PHE A 26 -21.39 13.13 -9.48
N CYS A 27 -22.57 13.63 -9.12
CA CYS A 27 -23.82 13.26 -9.79
C CYS A 27 -24.16 14.04 -11.07
N SER A 28 -23.37 15.05 -11.47
CA SER A 28 -23.81 16.05 -12.46
C SER A 28 -23.25 15.92 -13.88
N TYR A 29 -22.47 14.90 -14.20
CA TYR A 29 -21.97 14.70 -15.57
C TYR A 29 -22.31 13.29 -16.06
N ALA A 30 -23.48 13.14 -16.64
CA ALA A 30 -23.84 12.01 -17.48
C ALA A 30 -23.97 12.49 -18.92
N GLN A 31 -23.05 12.05 -19.76
CA GLN A 31 -23.10 11.88 -21.23
C GLN A 31 -21.70 11.50 -21.70
N GLU A 32 -21.44 10.43 -22.45
CA GLU A 32 -22.06 9.88 -23.63
C GLU A 32 -21.63 8.41 -23.87
N LYS A 33 -22.43 7.68 -24.60
CA LYS A 33 -22.36 6.30 -25.01
C LYS A 33 -21.10 5.96 -25.79
N ASN A 34 -20.28 5.00 -25.32
CA ASN A 34 -19.79 3.84 -26.08
C ASN A 34 -18.69 3.10 -25.28
N ASP A 35 -18.84 1.79 -25.23
CA ASP A 35 -18.00 0.74 -24.69
C ASP A 35 -18.28 0.32 -23.24
N GLU A 36 -19.50 -0.22 -23.03
CA GLU A 36 -19.90 -0.92 -21.79
C GLU A 36 -18.90 -2.02 -21.34
N ASN A 37 -18.02 -2.48 -22.24
CA ASN A 37 -17.01 -3.49 -21.93
C ASN A 37 -15.70 -2.91 -21.40
N VAL A 38 -15.31 -1.70 -21.80
CA VAL A 38 -14.06 -1.06 -21.33
C VAL A 38 -14.27 -0.42 -19.97
N ASP A 39 -15.41 0.23 -19.75
CA ASP A 39 -15.74 0.89 -18.48
C ASP A 39 -15.88 -0.15 -17.33
N SER A 40 -16.48 -1.32 -17.60
CA SER A 40 -16.56 -2.39 -16.60
C SER A 40 -15.19 -2.98 -16.23
N LEU A 41 -14.25 -2.96 -17.16
CA LEU A 41 -12.88 -3.42 -16.95
C LEU A 41 -12.05 -2.40 -16.18
N ILE A 42 -12.27 -1.12 -16.45
CA ILE A 42 -11.64 0.00 -15.72
C ILE A 42 -12.09 -0.01 -14.26
N ASP A 43 -13.37 -0.20 -14.00
CA ASP A 43 -13.91 -0.35 -12.64
C ASP A 43 -13.27 -1.51 -11.87
N GLU A 44 -12.92 -2.57 -12.53
CA GLU A 44 -12.34 -3.77 -11.93
C GLU A 44 -10.84 -3.62 -11.61
N LEU A 45 -10.13 -2.77 -12.34
CA LEU A 45 -8.73 -2.42 -12.16
C LEU A 45 -8.45 -1.78 -10.80
N PHE A 46 -9.28 -0.85 -10.40
CA PHE A 46 -9.10 -0.11 -9.16
C PHE A 46 -9.31 -0.94 -7.90
N PHE A 47 -9.87 -2.13 -8.04
CA PHE A 47 -10.10 -2.99 -6.89
C PHE A 47 -9.04 -4.05 -6.71
N ASN A 48 -8.33 -4.28 -7.77
CA ASN A 48 -7.33 -5.30 -7.77
C ASN A 48 -6.55 -5.19 -9.06
N ASP A 49 -5.44 -4.46 -9.06
CA ASP A 49 -4.55 -4.34 -10.21
C ASP A 49 -4.28 -5.70 -10.86
N GLN A 50 -4.24 -6.74 -10.04
CA GLN A 50 -4.00 -8.10 -10.47
C GLN A 50 -5.23 -8.74 -11.13
N GLN A 51 -6.44 -8.51 -10.62
CA GLN A 51 -7.66 -9.05 -11.19
C GLN A 51 -7.99 -8.44 -12.54
N PHE A 52 -7.75 -7.14 -12.67
CA PHE A 52 -7.89 -6.42 -13.93
C PHE A 52 -6.91 -6.93 -14.98
N LEU A 53 -5.64 -7.09 -14.63
CA LEU A 53 -4.64 -7.65 -15.53
C LEU A 53 -5.07 -9.05 -16.01
N ASP A 54 -5.74 -9.82 -15.16
CA ASP A 54 -6.27 -11.15 -15.49
C ASP A 54 -7.36 -11.13 -16.52
N GLU A 55 -8.37 -10.30 -16.34
CA GLU A 55 -9.50 -10.18 -17.27
C GLU A 55 -9.07 -9.63 -18.62
N MET A 56 -8.10 -8.72 -18.61
CA MET A 56 -7.50 -8.19 -19.82
C MET A 56 -6.69 -9.23 -20.59
N LEU A 57 -5.96 -10.09 -19.88
CA LEU A 57 -5.24 -11.21 -20.50
C LEU A 57 -6.19 -12.26 -21.11
N GLU A 58 -7.42 -12.41 -20.60
CA GLU A 58 -8.43 -13.31 -21.19
C GLU A 58 -8.94 -12.88 -22.56
N LYS A 59 -9.09 -11.59 -22.76
CA LYS A 59 -9.77 -11.06 -23.94
C LYS A 59 -8.88 -10.91 -25.17
N ASN A 60 -7.62 -11.31 -25.14
CA ASN A 60 -6.63 -11.15 -26.21
C ASN A 60 -6.50 -9.70 -26.73
N TYR A 61 -6.90 -8.71 -25.95
CA TYR A 61 -6.68 -7.31 -26.27
C TYR A 61 -5.28 -6.88 -25.90
N ILE A 62 -4.64 -6.12 -26.79
CA ILE A 62 -3.40 -5.42 -26.46
C ILE A 62 -3.80 -4.13 -25.77
N TYR A 63 -3.61 -4.05 -24.46
CA TYR A 63 -3.85 -2.83 -23.70
C TYR A 63 -2.56 -2.29 -23.10
N ASN A 64 -2.55 -1.00 -22.90
CA ASN A 64 -1.50 -0.29 -22.20
C ASN A 64 -2.18 0.74 -21.30
N PHE A 65 -1.85 0.73 -20.02
CA PHE A 65 -2.37 1.69 -19.05
C PHE A 65 -1.25 2.40 -18.33
N ILE A 66 -1.47 3.69 -18.08
CA ILE A 66 -0.68 4.46 -17.13
C ILE A 66 -1.61 4.77 -15.95
N TYR A 67 -1.22 4.34 -14.77
CA TYR A 67 -1.92 4.63 -13.52
C TYR A 67 -1.08 5.60 -12.69
N THR A 68 -1.69 6.70 -12.25
CA THR A 68 -1.05 7.67 -11.36
C THR A 68 -1.80 7.69 -10.05
N SER A 69 -1.09 7.69 -8.93
CA SER A 69 -1.71 7.79 -7.62
C SER A 69 -0.94 8.70 -6.67
N LEU A 70 -1.66 9.25 -5.71
CA LEU A 70 -1.13 10.00 -4.59
C LEU A 70 -1.76 9.44 -3.32
N SER A 71 -0.93 8.87 -2.44
CA SER A 71 -1.38 8.34 -1.16
C SER A 71 -0.89 9.23 -0.02
N TYR A 72 -1.70 9.34 1.02
CA TYR A 72 -1.44 10.04 2.26
C TYR A 72 -1.70 9.12 3.44
N ASN A 73 -0.78 9.03 4.37
CA ASN A 73 -0.96 8.37 5.64
C ASN A 73 -0.80 9.38 6.78
N SER A 74 -1.76 9.39 7.71
CA SER A 74 -1.81 10.37 8.81
C SER A 74 -0.67 10.20 9.82
N ASN A 75 -0.02 9.03 9.84
CA ASN A 75 1.20 8.78 10.62
C ASN A 75 2.05 7.71 9.94
N THR A 76 3.33 7.62 10.35
CA THR A 76 4.33 6.67 9.82
C THR A 76 4.81 5.76 10.93
N PHE A 77 4.74 4.45 10.70
CA PHE A 77 5.19 3.42 11.63
C PHE A 77 6.16 2.46 10.94
N PHE A 78 7.28 2.15 11.58
CA PHE A 78 8.27 1.21 11.08
C PHE A 78 7.98 -0.19 11.62
N SER A 79 7.51 -1.09 10.75
CA SER A 79 7.03 -2.42 11.16
C SER A 79 6.02 -2.34 12.33
N GLY A 80 5.10 -1.36 12.26
CA GLY A 80 4.07 -1.13 13.28
C GLY A 80 4.54 -0.40 14.54
N ARG A 81 5.85 -0.13 14.68
CA ARG A 81 6.45 0.52 15.83
C ARG A 81 6.39 2.04 15.70
N ASP A 82 6.04 2.70 16.80
CA ASP A 82 6.07 4.14 16.92
C ASP A 82 7.52 4.63 16.95
N SER A 83 7.87 5.58 16.11
CA SER A 83 9.17 6.25 16.12
C SER A 83 9.29 7.34 17.21
N GLY A 84 8.22 7.60 17.95
CA GLY A 84 8.12 8.69 18.91
C GLY A 84 7.94 10.07 18.29
N ILE A 85 7.72 10.13 16.98
CA ILE A 85 7.47 11.37 16.22
C ILE A 85 6.22 11.14 15.38
N ASP A 86 5.14 11.87 15.70
CA ASP A 86 3.96 11.90 14.82
C ASP A 86 4.34 12.59 13.52
N GLN A 87 4.23 11.87 12.41
CA GLN A 87 4.51 12.42 11.10
C GLN A 87 3.64 11.77 10.02
N PHE A 88 3.06 12.58 9.19
CA PHE A 88 2.43 12.06 7.98
C PHE A 88 3.45 11.75 6.89
N ASN A 89 3.03 10.92 5.95
CA ASN A 89 3.77 10.73 4.71
C ASN A 89 2.87 10.88 3.48
N ILE A 90 3.49 11.23 2.36
CA ILE A 90 2.86 11.32 1.04
C ILE A 90 3.65 10.46 0.07
N ILE A 91 2.95 9.63 -0.71
CA ILE A 91 3.55 8.68 -1.65
C ILE A 91 2.95 8.93 -3.04
N PRO A 92 3.60 9.73 -3.90
CA PRO A 92 3.26 9.80 -5.31
C PRO A 92 3.78 8.57 -6.04
N GLN A 93 2.98 8.06 -7.01
CA GLN A 93 3.36 6.93 -7.84
C GLN A 93 2.83 7.09 -9.27
N ILE A 94 3.62 6.63 -10.23
CA ILE A 94 3.24 6.45 -11.63
C ILE A 94 3.60 5.02 -12.01
N SER A 95 2.62 4.26 -12.54
CA SER A 95 2.80 2.88 -12.96
C SER A 95 2.34 2.69 -14.40
N TYR A 96 3.06 1.89 -15.14
CA TYR A 96 2.71 1.44 -16.49
C TYR A 96 2.41 -0.05 -16.47
N TYR A 97 1.32 -0.46 -17.10
CA TYR A 97 0.89 -1.85 -17.20
C TYR A 97 0.69 -2.23 -18.67
N HIS A 98 1.27 -3.35 -19.08
CA HIS A 98 1.15 -3.91 -20.41
C HIS A 98 0.46 -5.29 -20.37
N SER A 99 -0.39 -5.58 -21.35
CA SER A 99 -1.16 -6.85 -21.47
C SER A 99 -0.32 -8.13 -21.49
N SER A 100 1.00 -8.04 -21.77
CA SER A 100 1.90 -9.20 -21.64
C SER A 100 2.16 -9.63 -20.21
N GLY A 101 1.79 -8.78 -19.23
CA GLY A 101 2.14 -8.93 -17.81
C GLY A 101 3.30 -8.04 -17.36
N PHE A 102 4.04 -7.43 -18.30
CA PHE A 102 5.10 -6.48 -17.95
C PHE A 102 4.50 -5.24 -17.27
N ASN A 103 5.13 -4.80 -16.19
CA ASN A 103 4.82 -3.54 -15.52
C ASN A 103 6.09 -2.81 -15.13
N ALA A 104 5.97 -1.49 -15.00
CA ALA A 104 7.03 -0.62 -14.53
C ALA A 104 6.43 0.49 -13.66
N SER A 105 7.09 0.89 -12.61
CA SER A 105 6.63 1.99 -11.77
C SER A 105 7.77 2.87 -11.30
N ILE A 106 7.44 4.12 -11.02
CA ILE A 106 8.26 5.07 -10.28
C ILE A 106 7.42 5.60 -9.13
N SER A 107 7.97 5.59 -7.93
CA SER A 107 7.34 6.17 -6.74
C SER A 107 8.37 6.83 -5.86
N GLY A 108 7.91 7.66 -4.94
CA GLY A 108 8.76 8.25 -3.93
C GLY A 108 8.00 8.40 -2.63
N ILE A 109 8.69 8.81 -1.57
CA ILE A 109 8.07 9.05 -0.28
C ILE A 109 8.57 10.36 0.31
N TYR A 110 7.62 11.17 0.75
CA TYR A 110 7.84 12.40 1.47
C TYR A 110 7.38 12.23 2.92
N TYR A 111 8.21 12.63 3.86
CA TYR A 111 7.91 12.70 5.29
C TYR A 111 7.91 14.14 5.78
N GLU A 112 6.96 14.49 6.66
CA GLU A 112 6.83 15.85 7.20
C GLU A 112 8.05 16.25 8.05
N ASN A 113 8.49 15.37 8.92
CA ASN A 113 9.45 15.69 9.99
C ASN A 113 10.85 15.07 9.79
N PHE A 114 11.16 14.52 8.61
CA PHE A 114 12.51 14.06 8.27
C PHE A 114 13.31 15.13 7.53
N THR A 115 14.64 15.01 7.61
CA THR A 115 15.56 15.84 6.83
C THR A 115 16.60 14.94 6.17
N PRO A 116 16.60 14.85 4.83
CA PRO A 116 15.69 15.51 3.90
C PRO A 116 14.27 14.97 3.96
N SER A 117 13.24 15.81 3.75
CA SER A 117 11.84 15.39 3.79
C SER A 117 11.46 14.43 2.67
N TRP A 118 12.12 14.49 1.52
CA TRP A 118 12.03 13.51 0.45
C TRP A 118 13.06 12.43 0.73
N ASP A 119 12.61 11.25 1.15
CA ASP A 119 13.48 10.18 1.61
C ASP A 119 14.12 9.42 0.42
N PHE A 120 13.29 8.82 -0.41
CA PHE A 120 13.80 8.14 -1.60
C PHE A 120 12.85 8.23 -2.80
N THR A 121 13.41 7.95 -3.97
CA THR A 121 12.68 7.60 -5.20
C THR A 121 12.99 6.16 -5.55
N SER A 122 11.96 5.35 -5.86
CA SER A 122 12.12 3.98 -6.34
C SER A 122 11.71 3.85 -7.80
N VAL A 123 12.41 2.99 -8.53
CA VAL A 123 12.06 2.57 -9.88
C VAL A 123 11.95 1.06 -9.88
N SER A 124 10.79 0.55 -10.25
CA SER A 124 10.48 -0.88 -10.25
C SER A 124 10.15 -1.38 -11.64
N LEU A 125 10.58 -2.60 -11.93
CA LEU A 125 10.20 -3.37 -13.10
C LEU A 125 9.63 -4.70 -12.65
N GLY A 126 8.54 -5.15 -13.25
CA GLY A 126 7.87 -6.36 -12.84
C GLY A 126 7.27 -7.15 -13.99
N TYR A 127 6.98 -8.40 -13.68
CA TYR A 127 6.25 -9.30 -14.56
C TYR A 127 5.20 -10.05 -13.75
N PHE A 128 3.94 -9.81 -14.06
CA PHE A 128 2.78 -10.38 -13.39
C PHE A 128 2.03 -11.33 -14.33
N LYS A 129 1.57 -12.46 -13.82
CA LYS A 129 0.72 -13.38 -14.57
C LYS A 129 -0.17 -14.19 -13.65
N THR A 130 -1.33 -14.58 -14.18
CA THR A 130 -2.25 -15.51 -13.53
C THR A 130 -2.28 -16.84 -14.25
N PHE A 131 -2.66 -17.89 -13.54
CA PHE A 131 -2.73 -19.25 -14.06
C PHE A 131 -3.81 -20.07 -13.36
N GLY A 132 -4.10 -21.26 -13.95
CA GLY A 132 -5.19 -22.12 -13.50
C GLY A 132 -6.48 -21.93 -14.31
N LYS A 133 -7.38 -22.93 -14.28
CA LYS A 133 -8.64 -22.91 -15.06
C LYS A 133 -9.58 -21.74 -14.70
N SER A 134 -9.52 -21.26 -13.47
CA SER A 134 -10.33 -20.14 -12.98
C SER A 134 -9.47 -18.93 -12.63
N LYS A 135 -8.21 -18.90 -13.09
CA LYS A 135 -7.22 -17.85 -12.79
C LYS A 135 -7.11 -17.50 -11.29
N ASN A 136 -7.23 -18.53 -10.48
CA ASN A 136 -7.22 -18.40 -9.03
C ASN A 136 -5.81 -18.23 -8.46
N PHE A 137 -4.79 -18.54 -9.24
CA PHE A 137 -3.40 -18.41 -8.85
C PHE A 137 -2.74 -17.29 -9.62
N MET A 138 -1.85 -16.57 -8.95
CA MET A 138 -1.09 -15.49 -9.54
C MET A 138 0.34 -15.50 -9.03
N TYR A 139 1.25 -14.96 -9.84
CA TYR A 139 2.60 -14.66 -9.41
C TYR A 139 3.03 -13.31 -9.97
N ASN A 140 3.90 -12.66 -9.23
CA ASN A 140 4.60 -11.47 -9.67
C ASN A 140 6.08 -11.63 -9.35
N LEU A 141 6.93 -11.23 -10.29
CA LEU A 141 8.38 -11.13 -10.13
C LEU A 141 8.75 -9.67 -10.33
N GLY A 142 9.57 -9.12 -9.46
CA GLY A 142 9.93 -7.71 -9.49
C GLY A 142 11.40 -7.47 -9.19
N TYR A 143 11.90 -6.37 -9.70
CA TYR A 143 13.14 -5.75 -9.30
C TYR A 143 12.91 -4.27 -9.05
N THR A 144 13.40 -3.77 -7.93
CA THR A 144 13.30 -2.35 -7.55
C THR A 144 14.66 -1.78 -7.25
N LYS A 145 14.94 -0.58 -7.78
CA LYS A 145 16.09 0.25 -7.43
C LYS A 145 15.62 1.45 -6.60
N TYR A 146 16.27 1.67 -5.47
CA TYR A 146 16.02 2.81 -4.58
C TYR A 146 17.14 3.85 -4.74
N PHE A 147 16.75 5.12 -4.82
CA PHE A 147 17.60 6.29 -4.89
C PHE A 147 17.27 7.17 -3.69
N TYR A 148 18.08 7.10 -2.66
CA TYR A 148 17.90 7.88 -1.43
C TYR A 148 18.36 9.32 -1.62
N SER A 149 17.76 10.23 -0.86
CA SER A 149 18.10 11.67 -0.92
C SER A 149 19.31 12.03 -0.05
N ASP A 150 19.71 11.13 0.83
CA ASP A 150 20.95 11.17 1.59
C ASP A 150 21.94 10.12 1.05
N ASP A 151 23.09 10.00 1.67
CA ASP A 151 24.13 9.03 1.29
C ASP A 151 23.83 7.61 1.79
N PHE A 152 22.54 7.25 2.02
CA PHE A 152 22.14 5.91 2.46
C PHE A 152 22.32 4.90 1.32
N ASP A 153 23.14 3.90 1.52
CA ASP A 153 23.51 2.91 0.50
C ASP A 153 23.30 1.44 0.93
N TYR A 154 22.83 1.22 2.16
CA TYR A 154 22.70 -0.14 2.72
C TYR A 154 21.70 -0.99 1.94
N PHE A 155 20.55 -0.45 1.55
CA PHE A 155 19.44 -1.18 0.94
C PHE A 155 18.96 -0.52 -0.34
N THR A 156 19.80 -0.53 -1.37
CA THR A 156 19.52 0.21 -2.61
C THR A 156 18.84 -0.59 -3.71
N ASN A 157 18.62 -1.89 -3.51
CA ASN A 157 17.98 -2.77 -4.50
C ASN A 157 17.04 -3.76 -3.80
N SER A 158 16.03 -4.25 -4.51
CA SER A 158 15.18 -5.35 -4.07
C SER A 158 14.89 -6.30 -5.22
N LEU A 159 14.88 -7.60 -4.93
CA LEU A 159 14.31 -8.64 -5.76
C LEU A 159 13.07 -9.18 -5.06
N ASP A 160 11.94 -9.16 -5.74
CA ASP A 160 10.65 -9.44 -5.18
C ASP A 160 9.99 -10.62 -5.91
N ILE A 161 9.38 -11.51 -5.15
CA ILE A 161 8.47 -12.54 -5.66
C ILE A 161 7.20 -12.53 -4.85
N SER A 162 6.06 -12.61 -5.51
CA SER A 162 4.80 -12.83 -4.81
C SER A 162 3.98 -13.93 -5.46
N LEU A 163 3.26 -14.67 -4.61
CA LEU A 163 2.35 -15.73 -4.99
C LEU A 163 1.00 -15.43 -4.36
N GLY A 164 -0.06 -15.55 -5.14
CA GLY A 164 -1.42 -15.30 -4.65
C GLY A 164 -2.37 -16.43 -5.02
N ILE A 165 -3.36 -16.61 -4.16
CA ILE A 165 -4.49 -17.50 -4.37
C ILE A 165 -5.78 -16.78 -4.03
N ARG A 166 -6.81 -17.03 -4.83
CA ARG A 166 -8.16 -16.50 -4.65
C ARG A 166 -9.21 -17.57 -4.79
N ASN A 167 -10.36 -17.36 -4.18
CA ASN A 167 -11.52 -18.20 -4.43
C ASN A 167 -12.12 -17.88 -5.81
N LYS A 168 -12.96 -18.77 -6.35
CA LYS A 168 -13.59 -18.63 -7.68
C LYS A 168 -14.44 -17.37 -7.82
N LYS A 169 -15.00 -16.84 -6.73
CA LYS A 169 -15.80 -15.60 -6.72
C LYS A 169 -14.95 -14.37 -6.48
N GLN A 170 -13.65 -14.52 -6.29
CA GLN A 170 -12.68 -13.47 -6.02
C GLN A 170 -13.00 -12.58 -4.79
N THR A 171 -13.85 -13.11 -3.90
CA THR A 171 -14.27 -12.45 -2.66
C THR A 171 -13.31 -12.70 -1.49
N LEU A 172 -12.42 -13.68 -1.61
CA LEU A 172 -11.42 -14.05 -0.61
C LEU A 172 -10.10 -14.33 -1.33
N GLY A 173 -9.02 -13.82 -0.79
CA GLY A 173 -7.70 -14.11 -1.32
C GLY A 173 -6.61 -13.96 -0.28
N THR A 174 -5.46 -14.58 -0.58
CA THR A 174 -4.23 -14.47 0.20
C THR A 174 -3.08 -14.32 -0.77
N THR A 175 -2.18 -13.38 -0.47
CA THR A 175 -0.90 -13.19 -1.17
C THR A 175 0.24 -13.42 -0.19
N LEU A 176 1.26 -14.13 -0.61
CA LEU A 176 2.54 -14.27 0.08
C LEU A 176 3.61 -13.63 -0.79
N ALA A 177 4.28 -12.61 -0.27
CA ALA A 177 5.38 -11.92 -0.93
C ALA A 177 6.68 -12.15 -0.15
N ALA A 178 7.78 -12.32 -0.86
CA ALA A 178 9.12 -12.37 -0.29
C ALA A 178 10.01 -11.40 -1.06
N SER A 179 10.80 -10.64 -0.32
CA SER A 179 11.75 -9.65 -0.85
C SER A 179 13.15 -9.92 -0.31
N TYR A 180 14.12 -9.90 -1.20
CA TYR A 180 15.54 -9.84 -0.89
C TYR A 180 16.02 -8.43 -1.20
N ILE A 181 16.38 -7.70 -0.15
CA ILE A 181 16.77 -6.29 -0.21
C ILE A 181 18.28 -6.24 -0.01
N PHE A 182 19.02 -5.53 -0.88
CA PHE A 182 20.46 -5.53 -0.85
C PHE A 182 21.09 -4.22 -1.34
N GLY A 183 22.35 -4.02 -0.94
CA GLY A 183 23.18 -2.86 -1.26
C GLY A 183 24.58 -3.11 -0.69
N THR A 184 25.04 -2.26 0.21
CA THR A 184 26.22 -2.53 1.05
C THR A 184 25.90 -3.48 2.20
N ASP A 185 24.61 -3.68 2.51
CA ASP A 185 24.08 -4.66 3.47
C ASP A 185 22.90 -5.41 2.83
N GLU A 186 22.39 -6.43 3.51
CA GLU A 186 21.30 -7.26 3.00
C GLU A 186 20.21 -7.50 4.04
N SER A 187 18.97 -7.66 3.58
CA SER A 187 17.82 -7.95 4.41
C SER A 187 16.80 -8.80 3.68
N TYR A 188 16.01 -9.54 4.44
CA TYR A 188 14.94 -10.39 3.93
C TYR A 188 13.62 -9.99 4.57
N GLN A 189 12.57 -9.98 3.75
CA GLN A 189 11.22 -9.72 4.23
C GLN A 189 10.24 -10.72 3.63
N ILE A 190 9.29 -11.18 4.43
CA ILE A 190 8.14 -11.96 4.01
C ILE A 190 6.88 -11.27 4.50
N VAL A 191 5.96 -11.02 3.58
CA VAL A 191 4.65 -10.42 3.89
C VAL A 191 3.56 -11.35 3.42
N SER A 192 2.65 -11.72 4.32
CA SER A 192 1.40 -12.41 3.98
C SER A 192 0.26 -11.42 4.13
N ASN A 193 -0.57 -11.27 3.10
CA ASN A 193 -1.78 -10.43 3.15
C ASN A 193 -3.00 -11.28 2.77
N SER A 194 -3.99 -11.34 3.63
CA SER A 194 -5.27 -12.01 3.39
C SER A 194 -6.40 -10.98 3.43
N PHE A 195 -7.32 -11.06 2.49
CA PHE A 195 -8.39 -10.08 2.36
C PHE A 195 -9.74 -10.72 2.07
N MET A 196 -10.79 -9.97 2.43
CA MET A 196 -12.16 -10.19 1.97
C MET A 196 -12.59 -9.01 1.12
N ASN A 197 -13.41 -9.25 0.09
CA ASN A 197 -13.92 -8.20 -0.78
C ASN A 197 -15.45 -8.19 -0.76
N PHE A 198 -16.04 -7.09 -0.28
CA PHE A 198 -17.47 -6.86 -0.19
C PHE A 198 -17.86 -5.70 -1.10
N THR A 199 -18.61 -5.97 -2.17
CA THR A 199 -19.21 -4.90 -2.98
C THR A 199 -20.40 -4.31 -2.23
N LEU A 200 -20.28 -3.07 -1.78
CA LEU A 200 -21.34 -2.35 -1.05
C LEU A 200 -22.35 -1.73 -1.99
N SER A 201 -21.90 -1.20 -3.12
CA SER A 201 -22.74 -0.65 -4.18
C SER A 201 -22.04 -0.77 -5.52
N ARG A 202 -22.79 -1.06 -6.58
CA ARG A 202 -22.28 -1.09 -7.95
C ARG A 202 -23.36 -0.61 -8.93
N THR A 203 -22.98 0.33 -9.79
CA THR A 203 -23.77 0.78 -10.95
C THR A 203 -22.89 0.68 -12.20
N ALA A 204 -23.38 1.10 -13.37
CA ALA A 204 -22.59 1.06 -14.60
C ALA A 204 -21.27 1.85 -14.51
N ASN A 205 -21.28 3.00 -13.80
CA ASN A 205 -20.13 3.93 -13.78
C ASN A 205 -19.61 4.20 -12.37
N PHE A 206 -20.02 3.39 -11.36
CA PHE A 206 -19.61 3.60 -9.99
C PHE A 206 -19.58 2.28 -9.24
N ALA A 207 -18.53 2.07 -8.50
CA ALA A 207 -18.47 0.97 -7.55
C ALA A 207 -17.94 1.45 -6.20
N MET A 208 -18.50 0.89 -5.13
CA MET A 208 -18.07 1.11 -3.75
C MET A 208 -17.83 -0.25 -3.11
N ARG A 209 -16.63 -0.44 -2.56
CA ARG A 209 -16.26 -1.73 -1.95
C ARG A 209 -15.61 -1.52 -0.61
N PHE A 210 -15.79 -2.52 0.25
CA PHE A 210 -15.12 -2.64 1.53
C PHE A 210 -14.24 -3.88 1.49
N ARG A 211 -12.93 -3.70 1.75
CA ARG A 211 -11.94 -4.76 1.61
C ARG A 211 -11.10 -4.95 2.87
N PRO A 212 -11.69 -5.44 3.99
CA PRO A 212 -10.91 -5.71 5.19
C PRO A 212 -9.81 -6.72 4.89
N ASN A 213 -8.64 -6.48 5.49
CA ASN A 213 -7.46 -7.31 5.30
C ASN A 213 -6.68 -7.49 6.60
N ILE A 214 -5.89 -8.55 6.64
CA ILE A 214 -4.91 -8.81 7.68
C ILE A 214 -3.57 -9.14 7.02
N SER A 215 -2.52 -8.47 7.49
CA SER A 215 -1.15 -8.65 7.01
C SER A 215 -0.23 -9.06 8.14
N PHE A 216 0.68 -9.99 7.85
CA PHE A 216 1.75 -10.40 8.73
C PHE A 216 3.08 -10.01 8.08
N VAL A 217 3.92 -9.29 8.80
CA VAL A 217 5.24 -8.82 8.34
C VAL A 217 6.31 -9.54 9.14
N ILE A 218 7.08 -10.39 8.45
CA ILE A 218 8.26 -11.08 8.97
C ILE A 218 9.46 -10.47 8.26
N ALA A 219 10.45 -9.99 9.00
CA ALA A 219 11.63 -9.37 8.39
C ALA A 219 12.86 -9.49 9.29
N ASN A 220 14.04 -9.33 8.67
CA ASN A 220 15.27 -9.09 9.41
C ASN A 220 15.23 -7.69 10.02
N GLN A 221 15.59 -7.61 11.30
CA GLN A 221 15.79 -6.34 11.98
C GLN A 221 16.92 -6.44 13.00
N THR A 222 17.77 -5.41 13.02
CA THR A 222 18.87 -5.31 13.99
C THR A 222 18.42 -4.45 15.16
N PHE A 223 18.37 -5.05 16.35
CA PHE A 223 18.09 -4.35 17.61
C PHE A 223 19.41 -4.00 18.29
N GLY A 224 19.71 -2.70 18.39
CA GLY A 224 20.93 -2.19 18.99
C GLY A 224 20.76 -1.83 20.46
N LYS A 225 21.67 -2.31 21.31
CA LYS A 225 21.70 -1.99 22.74
C LYS A 225 23.07 -1.45 23.13
N TYR A 226 23.09 -0.28 23.77
CA TYR A 226 24.28 0.23 24.41
C TYR A 226 24.40 -0.37 25.82
N THR A 227 25.45 -1.14 26.05
CA THR A 227 25.77 -1.68 27.36
C THR A 227 27.02 -0.98 27.93
N ILE A 228 26.99 -0.68 29.22
CA ILE A 228 28.18 -0.14 29.92
C ILE A 228 29.04 -1.30 30.37
N ARG A 229 30.24 -1.44 29.80
CA ARG A 229 31.25 -2.36 30.29
C ARG A 229 32.31 -1.56 31.07
N ILE A 230 32.68 -2.08 32.26
CA ILE A 230 33.76 -1.54 33.06
C ILE A 230 35.00 -2.36 32.76
N ILE A 231 35.99 -1.75 32.12
CA ILE A 231 37.29 -2.36 31.82
C ILE A 231 38.36 -1.52 32.50
N ASN A 232 39.15 -2.12 33.38
CA ASN A 232 40.17 -1.43 34.16
C ASN A 232 39.67 -0.19 34.92
N GLY A 233 38.44 -0.27 35.50
CA GLY A 233 37.83 0.85 36.24
C GLY A 233 37.26 1.99 35.39
N ARG A 234 37.34 1.90 34.06
CA ARG A 234 36.77 2.90 33.16
C ARG A 234 35.48 2.36 32.52
N ARG A 235 34.46 3.24 32.36
CA ARG A 235 33.20 2.92 31.71
C ARG A 235 33.34 3.08 30.21
N PHE A 236 33.01 2.02 29.47
CA PHE A 236 32.93 2.02 28.00
C PHE A 236 31.49 1.73 27.61
N PHE A 237 30.96 2.52 26.69
CA PHE A 237 29.70 2.20 26.03
C PHE A 237 30.01 1.24 24.87
N VAL A 238 29.54 0.01 24.99
CA VAL A 238 29.69 -1.01 23.95
C VAL A 238 28.35 -1.17 23.28
N TYR A 239 28.31 -0.88 22.00
CA TYR A 239 27.16 -1.19 21.16
C TYR A 239 27.16 -2.68 20.83
N SER A 240 26.07 -3.35 21.06
CA SER A 240 25.84 -4.72 20.59
C SER A 240 24.50 -4.76 19.86
N GLY A 241 24.54 -5.11 18.57
CA GLY A 241 23.35 -5.38 17.76
C GLY A 241 23.00 -6.87 17.83
N THR A 242 21.73 -7.18 17.97
CA THR A 242 21.19 -8.53 17.80
C THR A 242 20.32 -8.50 16.54
N GLU A 243 20.72 -9.23 15.53
CA GLU A 243 19.90 -9.43 14.33
C GLU A 243 18.89 -10.53 14.59
N VAL A 244 17.64 -10.28 14.24
CA VAL A 244 16.55 -11.25 14.34
C VAL A 244 15.77 -11.30 13.05
N PHE A 245 15.27 -12.48 12.70
CA PHE A 245 14.29 -12.69 11.65
C PHE A 245 13.01 -13.19 12.31
N ASP A 246 12.03 -12.33 12.50
CA ASP A 246 10.86 -12.62 13.31
C ASP A 246 9.60 -11.93 12.75
N LEU A 247 8.43 -12.34 13.26
CA LEU A 247 7.17 -11.65 13.02
C LEU A 247 7.19 -10.30 13.73
N LEU A 248 7.40 -9.24 12.97
CA LEU A 248 7.55 -7.89 13.50
C LEU A 248 6.22 -7.18 13.71
N ASN A 249 5.25 -7.39 12.82
CA ASN A 249 3.96 -6.71 12.89
C ASN A 249 2.82 -7.56 12.33
N THR A 250 1.67 -7.42 12.97
CA THR A 250 0.37 -7.82 12.43
C THR A 250 -0.44 -6.56 12.18
N GLN A 251 -0.85 -6.32 10.93
CA GLN A 251 -1.67 -5.15 10.58
C GLN A 251 -3.07 -5.59 10.18
N ILE A 252 -4.08 -4.92 10.68
CA ILE A 252 -5.48 -5.10 10.28
C ILE A 252 -5.94 -3.82 9.59
N GLY A 253 -6.40 -3.94 8.35
CA GLY A 253 -6.86 -2.83 7.53
C GLY A 253 -8.37 -2.90 7.25
N PHE A 254 -9.00 -1.72 7.19
CA PHE A 254 -10.42 -1.54 6.88
C PHE A 254 -10.60 -0.49 5.77
N PRO A 255 -10.06 -0.69 4.57
CA PRO A 255 -10.23 0.25 3.46
C PRO A 255 -11.62 0.16 2.84
N ILE A 256 -12.12 1.32 2.42
CA ILE A 256 -13.28 1.49 1.55
C ILE A 256 -12.81 2.22 0.31
N SER A 257 -13.06 1.64 -0.85
CA SER A 257 -12.72 2.24 -2.14
C SER A 257 -13.97 2.68 -2.90
N PHE A 258 -13.79 3.73 -3.70
CA PHE A 258 -14.81 4.35 -4.56
C PHE A 258 -14.19 4.52 -5.93
N SER A 259 -14.72 3.84 -6.92
CA SER A 259 -14.25 3.96 -8.31
C SER A 259 -15.34 4.55 -9.19
N ARG A 260 -14.95 5.45 -10.06
CA ARG A 260 -15.82 6.03 -11.08
C ARG A 260 -15.03 6.37 -12.33
N GLU A 261 -15.39 5.75 -13.44
CA GLU A 261 -14.67 5.91 -14.71
C GLU A 261 -13.16 5.63 -14.52
N SER A 262 -12.32 6.61 -14.75
CA SER A 262 -10.86 6.52 -14.57
C SER A 262 -10.36 6.92 -13.18
N TRP A 263 -11.24 7.33 -12.28
CA TRP A 263 -10.89 7.77 -10.93
C TRP A 263 -11.07 6.68 -9.91
N ASP A 264 -10.10 6.60 -9.00
CA ASP A 264 -10.14 5.76 -7.82
C ASP A 264 -9.83 6.56 -6.56
N LEU A 265 -10.64 6.33 -5.52
CA LEU A 265 -10.45 6.93 -4.20
C LEU A 265 -10.50 5.82 -3.16
N GLU A 266 -9.53 5.79 -2.25
CA GLU A 266 -9.57 4.87 -1.11
C GLU A 266 -9.42 5.64 0.19
N LEU A 267 -10.19 5.25 1.20
CA LEU A 267 -10.07 5.69 2.58
C LEU A 267 -9.96 4.45 3.46
N GLY A 268 -8.87 4.32 4.20
CA GLY A 268 -8.61 3.18 5.07
C GLY A 268 -8.28 3.59 6.50
N TYR A 269 -8.69 2.75 7.46
CA TYR A 269 -8.17 2.76 8.81
C TYR A 269 -7.33 1.50 9.02
N TYR A 270 -6.12 1.68 9.56
CA TYR A 270 -5.15 0.61 9.75
C TYR A 270 -4.72 0.56 11.21
N LEU A 271 -4.79 -0.65 11.78
CA LEU A 271 -4.36 -0.96 13.14
C LEU A 271 -3.12 -1.84 13.08
N ASN A 272 -2.03 -1.42 13.69
CA ASN A 272 -0.82 -2.19 13.87
C ASN A 272 -0.77 -2.83 15.25
N LEU A 273 -0.41 -4.09 15.27
CA LEU A 273 -0.18 -4.90 16.46
C LEU A 273 1.28 -5.38 16.39
N PRO A 274 2.26 -4.53 16.79
CA PRO A 274 3.67 -4.89 16.71
C PRO A 274 3.99 -6.02 17.68
N ASN A 275 4.76 -7.01 17.23
CA ASN A 275 5.23 -8.10 18.06
C ASN A 275 6.61 -7.79 18.60
N PRO A 276 6.85 -7.98 19.91
CA PRO A 276 8.18 -7.78 20.50
C PRO A 276 9.19 -8.73 19.85
N ALA A 277 10.34 -8.19 19.46
CA ALA A 277 11.46 -8.95 18.93
C ALA A 277 12.70 -8.66 19.78
N ALA A 278 13.57 -9.65 19.96
CA ALA A 278 14.72 -9.58 20.85
C ALA A 278 14.33 -9.16 22.29
N ASP A 279 14.98 -8.12 22.82
CA ASP A 279 14.78 -7.59 24.18
C ASP A 279 13.76 -6.43 24.23
N GLU A 280 12.93 -6.24 23.20
CA GLU A 280 11.91 -5.19 23.20
C GLU A 280 10.85 -5.45 24.27
N ASN A 281 10.51 -4.40 25.01
CA ASN A 281 9.46 -4.42 26.02
C ASN A 281 8.53 -3.22 25.81
N ASN A 282 7.25 -3.40 26.16
CA ASN A 282 6.26 -2.32 26.18
C ASN A 282 5.94 -1.70 24.80
N LEU A 283 5.84 -2.52 23.74
CA LEU A 283 5.32 -2.06 22.46
C LEU A 283 3.82 -1.74 22.59
N SER A 284 3.43 -0.55 22.15
CA SER A 284 2.01 -0.15 22.07
C SER A 284 1.44 -0.42 20.68
N ASN A 285 0.17 -0.75 20.63
CA ASN A 285 -0.57 -0.80 19.37
C ASN A 285 -0.64 0.62 18.78
N THR A 286 -0.48 0.71 17.47
CA THR A 286 -0.52 1.97 16.74
C THR A 286 -1.61 1.95 15.67
N SER A 287 -2.03 3.11 15.19
CA SER A 287 -3.04 3.18 14.12
C SER A 287 -2.90 4.45 13.30
N PHE A 288 -3.32 4.39 12.04
CA PHE A 288 -3.33 5.54 11.16
C PHE A 288 -4.52 5.49 10.19
N ILE A 289 -4.80 6.65 9.59
CA ILE A 289 -5.76 6.78 8.49
C ILE A 289 -4.96 6.96 7.21
N GLY A 290 -5.24 6.10 6.22
CA GLY A 290 -4.73 6.22 4.85
C GLY A 290 -5.80 6.79 3.93
N PHE A 291 -5.38 7.63 3.00
CA PHE A 291 -6.21 8.12 1.90
C PHE A 291 -5.41 8.05 0.62
N SER A 292 -6.02 7.59 -0.46
CA SER A 292 -5.40 7.63 -1.78
C SER A 292 -6.36 8.13 -2.83
N VAL A 293 -5.80 8.75 -3.86
CA VAL A 293 -6.49 9.12 -5.09
C VAL A 293 -5.67 8.61 -6.26
N GLY A 294 -6.34 7.94 -7.20
CA GLY A 294 -5.73 7.41 -8.40
C GLY A 294 -6.46 7.85 -9.66
N TYR A 295 -5.73 7.85 -10.76
CA TYR A 295 -6.28 8.10 -12.10
C TYR A 295 -5.64 7.18 -13.13
N LEU A 296 -6.48 6.57 -13.96
CA LEU A 296 -6.08 5.67 -15.03
C LEU A 296 -6.17 6.34 -16.39
N PHE A 297 -5.06 6.29 -17.12
CA PHE A 297 -4.99 6.70 -18.52
C PHE A 297 -4.94 5.46 -19.42
N ASP A 298 -5.93 5.24 -20.26
CA ASP A 298 -5.87 4.24 -21.31
C ASP A 298 -5.02 4.79 -22.47
N VAL A 299 -3.84 4.24 -22.66
CA VAL A 299 -2.93 4.57 -23.77
C VAL A 299 -2.86 3.46 -24.82
N SER A 300 -3.84 2.56 -24.82
CA SER A 300 -3.97 1.50 -25.81
C SER A 300 -4.21 2.08 -27.19
N LYS A 301 -3.59 1.50 -28.22
CA LYS A 301 -3.88 1.93 -29.59
C LYS A 301 -5.32 1.56 -29.93
N LYS A 302 -6.18 2.54 -30.12
CA LYS A 302 -7.51 2.32 -30.74
C LYS A 302 -7.26 1.80 -32.16
N LYS A 303 -7.70 0.58 -32.44
CA LYS A 303 -7.74 0.04 -33.82
C LYS A 303 -8.92 0.59 -34.59
#